data_01aad68377d7291c66c5cc5a9cb1bfdc
#
_entry.id   01aad68377d7291c66c5cc5a9cb1bfdc
#
_cell.length_a   1.000
_cell.length_b   1.000
_cell.length_c   1.000
_cell.angle_alpha   90.00
_cell.angle_beta   90.00
_cell.angle_gamma   90.00
#
_symmetry.space_group_name_H-M   'P 1'
#
loop_
_entity.id
_entity.type
_entity.pdbx_description
1 polymer ?
#
loop_
_entity_poly.entity_id
_entity_poly.type
_entity_poly.pdbx_seq_one_letter_code
_entity_poly.pdbx_strand_id
1 'polypeptide(L)'
;MTDITPLSGDELNKLVDDFEASEHNRMAMNAVTAAGIDKVARNYDRARLMQRRFSTVVDNGTVTHQDRSGRCWLFSSLNVARFVAKQNMGLKEFEFSQNYAMYYDKLERVNYFLKDVAKLVRAGEPADSRLMQHLLSDVMGDGGQWTMAMNVYKKYGAVPKDLFPETESSKNTGERNVQLRRMLHTAVAHMYADPSAIDAIIADAVAAGHRILTIHLGEPPKSFDWEWTDKDGEFHRDGEITPVEFWKKYVGSADLESYVCLVDDPRQEHVKGKKIGIEHLGNVAGGDPTEYLNVPNQFMKDCVRQILQEQGIPVWFGADCHPMMDRENGAWATDLFEYGRVYGVDFDLDKEQRVRFGDSAMNHAMAFVGVDVDEDGHTTRRWRVENSWGDKIADKGYFTMSDDWFTEYVYEVAVPKALLPAEYLKALEEPATMLPAWDPMGALAK
;
A
#
# COMPACT_ATOMS: atom_id res chain seq x y z
N MET A 1 33.76 22.31 13.03
CA MET A 1 32.84 21.35 13.67
C MET A 1 32.24 22.07 14.84
N THR A 2 30.95 22.24 14.91
CA THR A 2 30.28 22.73 16.13
C THR A 2 30.50 21.67 17.21
N ASP A 3 31.08 22.09 18.35
CA ASP A 3 31.30 21.20 19.49
C ASP A 3 29.93 20.66 19.95
N ILE A 4 29.72 19.36 19.79
CA ILE A 4 28.55 18.66 20.32
C ILE A 4 28.87 18.42 21.81
N THR A 5 28.23 19.20 22.70
CA THR A 5 28.42 19.08 24.15
C THR A 5 27.27 18.28 24.77
N PRO A 6 27.56 17.42 25.77
CA PRO A 6 26.51 16.77 26.55
C PRO A 6 25.77 17.79 27.44
N LEU A 7 24.55 17.47 27.86
CA LEU A 7 23.84 18.25 28.86
C LEU A 7 24.66 18.29 30.17
N SER A 8 24.83 19.48 30.74
CA SER A 8 25.47 19.68 32.05
C SER A 8 24.52 19.26 33.18
N GLY A 9 25.09 19.04 34.37
CA GLY A 9 24.28 18.78 35.56
C GLY A 9 23.31 19.92 35.92
N ASP A 10 23.74 21.16 35.70
CA ASP A 10 22.88 22.33 35.97
C ASP A 10 21.71 22.43 34.98
N GLU A 11 21.94 22.13 33.69
CA GLU A 11 20.86 22.07 32.69
C GLU A 11 19.87 20.96 33.03
N LEU A 12 20.33 19.76 33.44
CA LEU A 12 19.44 18.67 33.86
C LEU A 12 18.62 19.04 35.10
N ASN A 13 19.24 19.65 36.11
CA ASN A 13 18.54 20.12 37.32
C ASN A 13 17.44 21.12 36.96
N LYS A 14 17.75 22.08 36.09
CA LYS A 14 16.76 23.05 35.62
C LYS A 14 15.57 22.38 34.92
N LEU A 15 15.80 21.36 34.05
CA LEU A 15 14.71 20.62 33.39
C LEU A 15 13.82 19.88 34.41
N VAL A 16 14.40 19.34 35.48
CA VAL A 16 13.66 18.70 36.58
C VAL A 16 12.81 19.74 37.33
N ASP A 17 13.40 20.86 37.73
CA ASP A 17 12.71 21.92 38.45
C ASP A 17 11.56 22.52 37.62
N ASP A 18 11.79 22.76 36.33
CA ASP A 18 10.76 23.27 35.38
C ASP A 18 9.60 22.25 35.24
N PHE A 19 9.89 20.94 35.17
CA PHE A 19 8.87 19.90 35.12
C PHE A 19 8.07 19.83 36.43
N GLU A 20 8.74 19.86 37.59
CA GLU A 20 8.08 19.77 38.90
C GLU A 20 7.23 20.98 39.23
N ALA A 21 7.59 22.16 38.74
CA ALA A 21 6.83 23.38 38.91
C ALA A 21 5.46 23.37 38.15
N SER A 22 5.27 22.47 37.21
CA SER A 22 4.05 22.38 36.40
C SER A 22 3.07 21.34 36.94
N GLU A 23 1.91 21.78 37.45
CA GLU A 23 0.82 20.89 37.86
C GLU A 23 0.30 20.08 36.67
N HIS A 24 0.24 20.70 35.47
CA HIS A 24 -0.15 20.03 34.24
C HIS A 24 0.78 18.86 33.92
N ASN A 25 2.10 19.06 33.95
CA ASN A 25 3.06 18.00 33.66
C ASN A 25 2.92 16.83 34.63
N ARG A 26 2.71 17.09 35.91
CA ARG A 26 2.51 16.06 36.93
C ARG A 26 1.22 15.27 36.73
N MET A 27 0.12 15.94 36.38
CA MET A 27 -1.15 15.30 36.05
C MET A 27 -1.02 14.45 34.79
N ALA A 28 -0.41 14.99 33.72
CA ALA A 28 -0.17 14.29 32.48
C ALA A 28 0.70 13.05 32.70
N MET A 29 1.81 13.18 33.43
CA MET A 29 2.69 12.06 33.80
C MET A 29 1.92 10.94 34.51
N ASN A 30 1.14 11.26 35.55
CA ASN A 30 0.36 10.28 36.29
C ASN A 30 -0.68 9.57 35.40
N ALA A 31 -1.35 10.32 34.54
CA ALA A 31 -2.37 9.78 33.63
C ALA A 31 -1.71 8.87 32.55
N VAL A 32 -0.66 9.35 31.89
CA VAL A 32 0.01 8.61 30.82
C VAL A 32 0.71 7.36 31.31
N THR A 33 1.39 7.41 32.46
CA THR A 33 2.05 6.24 33.04
C THR A 33 1.04 5.15 33.48
N ALA A 34 -0.18 5.55 33.83
CA ALA A 34 -1.24 4.61 34.23
C ALA A 34 -2.03 4.05 33.06
N ALA A 35 -2.33 4.85 32.02
CA ALA A 35 -3.28 4.50 30.98
C ALA A 35 -2.69 4.41 29.56
N GLY A 36 -1.50 4.96 29.33
CA GLY A 36 -0.89 5.12 28.00
C GLY A 36 -1.36 6.42 27.32
N ILE A 37 -0.52 6.93 26.42
CA ILE A 37 -0.71 8.26 25.81
C ILE A 37 -1.99 8.35 24.97
N ASP A 38 -2.31 7.36 24.15
CA ASP A 38 -3.47 7.39 23.26
C ASP A 38 -4.80 7.53 24.03
N LYS A 39 -4.91 6.87 25.19
CA LYS A 39 -6.10 6.98 26.02
C LYS A 39 -6.25 8.34 26.67
N VAL A 40 -5.14 8.98 27.04
CA VAL A 40 -5.12 10.29 27.70
C VAL A 40 -5.32 11.41 26.68
N ALA A 41 -4.69 11.30 25.52
CA ALA A 41 -4.75 12.30 24.45
C ALA A 41 -6.04 12.24 23.62
N ARG A 42 -6.86 11.19 23.76
CA ARG A 42 -8.05 10.99 22.92
C ARG A 42 -9.02 12.15 23.03
N ASN A 43 -9.32 12.76 21.89
CA ASN A 43 -10.33 13.81 21.77
C ASN A 43 -11.74 13.18 21.80
N TYR A 44 -12.42 13.31 22.94
CA TYR A 44 -13.75 12.73 23.16
C TYR A 44 -14.79 13.24 22.14
N ASP A 45 -14.80 14.55 21.90
CA ASP A 45 -15.79 15.16 21.01
C ASP A 45 -15.58 14.72 19.56
N ARG A 46 -14.35 14.67 19.09
CA ARG A 46 -14.02 14.20 17.75
C ARG A 46 -14.36 12.73 17.58
N ALA A 47 -13.99 11.89 18.54
CA ALA A 47 -14.24 10.46 18.49
C ALA A 47 -15.73 10.12 18.35
N ARG A 48 -16.62 10.82 19.06
CA ARG A 48 -18.06 10.58 18.96
C ARG A 48 -18.69 11.09 17.65
N LEU A 49 -18.02 12.00 16.92
CA LEU A 49 -18.45 12.49 15.62
C LEU A 49 -18.06 11.54 14.48
N MET A 50 -17.17 10.59 14.73
CA MET A 50 -16.77 9.57 13.75
C MET A 50 -17.86 8.51 13.57
N GLN A 51 -19.01 8.93 13.05
CA GLN A 51 -20.19 8.08 12.86
C GLN A 51 -20.00 7.17 11.64
N ARG A 52 -20.49 5.91 11.75
CA ARG A 52 -20.42 4.87 10.71
C ARG A 52 -21.63 4.93 9.76
N ARG A 53 -22.05 6.13 9.36
CA ARG A 53 -23.18 6.35 8.45
C ARG A 53 -22.66 7.02 7.20
N PHE A 54 -23.03 6.48 6.06
CA PHE A 54 -22.57 6.94 4.76
C PHE A 54 -23.74 7.05 3.81
N SER A 55 -23.74 8.08 2.97
CA SER A 55 -24.79 8.29 1.95
C SER A 55 -24.68 7.27 0.80
N THR A 56 -23.46 6.76 0.54
CA THR A 56 -23.20 5.71 -0.44
C THR A 56 -22.32 4.62 0.18
N VAL A 57 -22.71 3.35 -0.01
CA VAL A 57 -21.94 2.18 0.45
C VAL A 57 -21.90 1.14 -0.65
N VAL A 58 -20.71 0.66 -0.95
CA VAL A 58 -20.45 -0.49 -1.80
C VAL A 58 -20.26 -1.73 -0.91
N ASP A 59 -21.13 -2.72 -1.06
CA ASP A 59 -21.03 -3.98 -0.31
C ASP A 59 -19.98 -4.88 -0.94
N ASN A 60 -18.81 -4.93 -0.33
CA ASN A 60 -17.69 -5.75 -0.80
C ASN A 60 -17.55 -7.10 -0.06
N GLY A 61 -18.47 -7.43 0.84
CA GLY A 61 -18.48 -8.69 1.59
C GLY A 61 -17.54 -8.70 2.80
N THR A 62 -17.11 -9.88 3.22
CA THR A 62 -16.26 -10.06 4.41
C THR A 62 -14.85 -9.52 4.19
N VAL A 63 -14.35 -8.76 5.17
CA VAL A 63 -12.99 -8.17 5.14
C VAL A 63 -11.92 -9.26 5.22
N THR A 64 -10.91 -9.15 4.36
CA THR A 64 -9.78 -10.08 4.28
C THR A 64 -8.73 -9.85 5.37
N HIS A 65 -7.80 -10.80 5.57
CA HIS A 65 -6.78 -10.72 6.61
C HIS A 65 -5.39 -11.03 6.05
N GLN A 66 -4.49 -10.03 6.05
CA GLN A 66 -3.12 -10.17 5.53
C GLN A 66 -2.13 -10.81 6.52
N ASP A 67 -2.56 -11.04 7.76
CA ASP A 67 -1.74 -11.58 8.84
C ASP A 67 -0.45 -10.75 9.09
N ARG A 68 0.69 -11.43 9.28
CA ARG A 68 2.01 -10.81 9.49
C ARG A 68 2.77 -10.71 8.18
N SER A 69 2.18 -10.00 7.20
CA SER A 69 2.78 -9.77 5.88
C SER A 69 2.52 -8.34 5.42
N GLY A 70 3.42 -7.76 4.63
CA GLY A 70 3.26 -6.44 4.01
C GLY A 70 2.48 -6.46 2.70
N ARG A 71 1.55 -7.42 2.51
CA ARG A 71 0.80 -7.63 1.26
C ARG A 71 -0.45 -6.76 1.12
N CYS A 72 -0.59 -5.68 1.89
CA CYS A 72 -1.79 -4.82 1.87
C CYS A 72 -2.21 -4.41 0.45
N TRP A 73 -1.25 -4.08 -0.40
CA TRP A 73 -1.46 -3.67 -1.78
C TRP A 73 -2.06 -4.77 -2.67
N LEU A 74 -1.67 -6.06 -2.46
CA LEU A 74 -2.29 -7.21 -3.13
C LEU A 74 -3.68 -7.50 -2.57
N PHE A 75 -3.85 -7.45 -1.24
CA PHE A 75 -5.16 -7.66 -0.62
C PHE A 75 -6.16 -6.62 -1.09
N SER A 76 -5.81 -5.33 -1.04
CA SER A 76 -6.72 -4.25 -1.44
C SER A 76 -7.01 -4.26 -2.94
N SER A 77 -6.04 -4.53 -3.82
CA SER A 77 -6.27 -4.63 -5.26
C SER A 77 -7.14 -5.84 -5.63
N LEU A 78 -6.93 -7.00 -5.00
CA LEU A 78 -7.79 -8.16 -5.17
C LEU A 78 -9.18 -7.95 -4.56
N ASN A 79 -9.33 -7.13 -3.51
CA ASN A 79 -10.64 -6.77 -2.98
C ASN A 79 -11.43 -5.88 -3.95
N VAL A 80 -10.77 -4.98 -4.70
CA VAL A 80 -11.40 -4.25 -5.81
C VAL A 80 -11.83 -5.21 -6.92
N ALA A 81 -10.93 -6.09 -7.36
CA ALA A 81 -11.21 -7.10 -8.39
C ALA A 81 -12.31 -8.09 -7.97
N ARG A 82 -12.32 -8.50 -6.69
CA ARG A 82 -13.32 -9.38 -6.09
C ARG A 82 -14.74 -8.85 -6.25
N PHE A 83 -14.92 -7.54 -6.09
CA PHE A 83 -16.22 -6.93 -6.27
C PHE A 83 -16.77 -7.20 -7.67
N VAL A 84 -15.96 -6.99 -8.71
CA VAL A 84 -16.32 -7.23 -10.11
C VAL A 84 -16.59 -8.72 -10.36
N ALA A 85 -15.70 -9.59 -9.89
CA ALA A 85 -15.83 -11.03 -10.05
C ALA A 85 -17.11 -11.58 -9.39
N LYS A 86 -17.44 -11.10 -8.18
CA LYS A 86 -18.71 -11.45 -7.49
C LYS A 86 -19.94 -11.09 -8.32
N GLN A 87 -19.96 -9.89 -8.90
CA GLN A 87 -21.08 -9.46 -9.76
C GLN A 87 -21.21 -10.35 -10.99
N ASN A 88 -20.10 -10.63 -11.68
CA ASN A 88 -20.09 -11.43 -12.90
C ASN A 88 -20.42 -12.92 -12.67
N MET A 89 -20.14 -13.45 -11.47
CA MET A 89 -20.48 -14.82 -11.09
C MET A 89 -21.80 -14.95 -10.31
N GLY A 90 -22.45 -13.82 -9.98
CA GLY A 90 -23.64 -13.82 -9.14
C GLY A 90 -23.37 -14.30 -7.71
N LEU A 91 -22.14 -14.19 -7.19
CA LEU A 91 -21.77 -14.69 -5.88
C LEU A 91 -22.07 -13.70 -4.76
N LYS A 92 -22.43 -14.24 -3.59
CA LYS A 92 -22.60 -13.45 -2.37
C LYS A 92 -21.25 -13.17 -1.70
N GLU A 93 -20.37 -14.17 -1.65
CA GLU A 93 -19.03 -14.09 -1.10
C GLU A 93 -18.02 -14.71 -2.08
N PHE A 94 -16.87 -14.13 -2.20
CA PHE A 94 -15.76 -14.64 -3.00
C PHE A 94 -14.44 -14.04 -2.51
N GLU A 95 -13.36 -14.77 -2.65
CA GLU A 95 -12.01 -14.27 -2.38
C GLU A 95 -11.01 -14.86 -3.37
N PHE A 96 -10.14 -14.02 -3.93
CA PHE A 96 -8.99 -14.46 -4.70
C PHE A 96 -7.86 -14.93 -3.77
N SER A 97 -6.98 -15.78 -4.28
CA SER A 97 -5.75 -16.16 -3.59
C SER A 97 -4.70 -15.05 -3.64
N GLN A 98 -4.44 -14.42 -2.52
CA GLN A 98 -3.35 -13.48 -2.37
C GLN A 98 -1.99 -14.19 -2.33
N ASN A 99 -1.98 -15.45 -1.89
CA ASN A 99 -0.79 -16.30 -1.93
C ASN A 99 -0.31 -16.55 -3.36
N TYR A 100 -1.24 -16.80 -4.31
CA TYR A 100 -0.95 -16.94 -5.72
C TYR A 100 -0.31 -15.68 -6.32
N ALA A 101 -0.92 -14.53 -6.08
CA ALA A 101 -0.41 -13.25 -6.55
C ALA A 101 0.98 -12.94 -5.96
N MET A 102 1.17 -13.18 -4.66
CA MET A 102 2.46 -13.00 -4.00
C MET A 102 3.54 -13.94 -4.54
N TYR A 103 3.21 -15.19 -4.84
CA TYR A 103 4.16 -16.14 -5.42
C TYR A 103 4.80 -15.57 -6.69
N TYR A 104 3.97 -15.10 -7.62
CA TYR A 104 4.46 -14.56 -8.88
C TYR A 104 5.10 -13.18 -8.73
N ASP A 105 4.58 -12.32 -7.85
CA ASP A 105 5.26 -11.06 -7.53
C ASP A 105 6.70 -11.31 -7.04
N LYS A 106 6.89 -12.22 -6.08
CA LYS A 106 8.23 -12.51 -5.55
C LYS A 106 9.16 -13.14 -6.59
N LEU A 107 8.64 -14.04 -7.42
CA LEU A 107 9.45 -14.64 -8.49
C LEU A 107 9.88 -13.59 -9.52
N GLU A 108 8.97 -12.71 -9.92
CA GLU A 108 9.27 -11.64 -10.86
C GLU A 108 10.21 -10.59 -10.25
N ARG A 109 10.07 -10.26 -8.96
CA ARG A 109 11.01 -9.36 -8.27
C ARG A 109 12.43 -9.95 -8.23
N VAL A 110 12.59 -11.24 -8.02
CA VAL A 110 13.92 -11.91 -8.14
C VAL A 110 14.51 -11.63 -9.52
N ASN A 111 13.75 -11.84 -10.59
CA ASN A 111 14.21 -11.62 -11.97
C ASN A 111 14.45 -10.11 -12.27
N TYR A 112 13.53 -9.25 -11.85
CA TYR A 112 13.61 -7.79 -12.06
C TYR A 112 14.86 -7.21 -11.38
N PHE A 113 15.01 -7.48 -10.07
CA PHE A 113 16.14 -7.01 -9.29
C PHE A 113 17.48 -7.45 -9.86
N LEU A 114 17.63 -8.75 -10.18
CA LEU A 114 18.88 -9.27 -10.72
C LEU A 114 19.23 -8.62 -12.07
N LYS A 115 18.25 -8.41 -12.94
CA LYS A 115 18.47 -7.76 -14.24
C LYS A 115 18.79 -6.28 -14.11
N ASP A 116 18.18 -5.60 -13.15
CA ASP A 116 18.43 -4.19 -12.91
C ASP A 116 19.81 -3.96 -12.30
N VAL A 117 20.16 -4.73 -11.24
CA VAL A 117 21.51 -4.70 -10.65
C VAL A 117 22.58 -5.12 -11.67
N ALA A 118 22.31 -6.10 -12.54
CA ALA A 118 23.26 -6.48 -13.59
C ALA A 118 23.62 -5.34 -14.55
N LYS A 119 22.66 -4.44 -14.85
CA LYS A 119 22.96 -3.22 -15.65
C LYS A 119 23.94 -2.31 -14.92
N LEU A 120 23.71 -2.12 -13.61
CA LEU A 120 24.57 -1.28 -12.77
C LEU A 120 25.98 -1.85 -12.65
N VAL A 121 26.11 -3.17 -12.39
CA VAL A 121 27.39 -3.86 -12.32
C VAL A 121 28.16 -3.75 -13.65
N ARG A 122 27.47 -3.97 -14.79
CA ARG A 122 28.06 -3.82 -16.13
C ARG A 122 28.48 -2.38 -16.45
N ALA A 123 27.78 -1.39 -15.86
CA ALA A 123 28.13 0.02 -15.96
C ALA A 123 29.28 0.44 -15.04
N GLY A 124 29.75 -0.48 -14.16
CA GLY A 124 30.84 -0.23 -13.21
C GLY A 124 30.39 0.49 -11.94
N GLU A 125 29.10 0.45 -11.60
CA GLU A 125 28.59 1.04 -10.34
C GLU A 125 29.25 0.34 -9.14
N PRO A 126 29.84 1.09 -8.19
CA PRO A 126 30.48 0.49 -7.01
C PRO A 126 29.47 -0.20 -6.10
N ALA A 127 29.85 -1.35 -5.51
CA ALA A 127 28.99 -2.08 -4.58
C ALA A 127 28.63 -1.29 -3.32
N ASP A 128 29.48 -0.36 -2.91
CA ASP A 128 29.30 0.54 -1.74
C ASP A 128 28.71 1.91 -2.09
N SER A 129 28.28 2.11 -3.34
CA SER A 129 27.56 3.33 -3.73
C SER A 129 26.22 3.45 -2.99
N ARG A 130 25.74 4.69 -2.80
CA ARG A 130 24.45 4.95 -2.16
C ARG A 130 23.32 4.21 -2.86
N LEU A 131 23.32 4.18 -4.20
CA LEU A 131 22.29 3.52 -4.99
C LEU A 131 22.30 2.01 -4.74
N MET A 132 23.46 1.36 -4.90
CA MET A 132 23.58 -0.09 -4.70
C MET A 132 23.20 -0.49 -3.27
N GLN A 133 23.68 0.24 -2.26
CA GLN A 133 23.34 -0.02 -0.86
C GLN A 133 21.84 0.15 -0.60
N HIS A 134 21.20 1.14 -1.24
CA HIS A 134 19.75 1.31 -1.15
C HIS A 134 19.00 0.10 -1.76
N LEU A 135 19.34 -0.31 -2.98
CA LEU A 135 18.72 -1.45 -3.66
C LEU A 135 18.90 -2.77 -2.91
N LEU A 136 20.05 -2.95 -2.24
CA LEU A 136 20.35 -4.15 -1.44
C LEU A 136 19.65 -4.13 -0.06
N SER A 137 19.29 -2.96 0.49
CA SER A 137 18.79 -2.86 1.86
C SER A 137 17.46 -3.57 2.09
N ASP A 138 16.52 -3.50 1.13
CA ASP A 138 15.19 -4.11 1.22
C ASP A 138 14.73 -4.78 -0.09
N VAL A 139 15.59 -5.62 -0.64
CA VAL A 139 15.41 -6.24 -1.96
C VAL A 139 14.18 -7.17 -2.07
N MET A 140 13.67 -7.69 -0.94
CA MET A 140 12.51 -8.61 -0.88
C MET A 140 11.44 -8.14 0.08
N GLY A 141 11.26 -6.82 0.24
CA GLY A 141 10.12 -6.24 0.94
C GLY A 141 8.78 -6.74 0.36
N ASP A 142 7.74 -6.76 1.19
CA ASP A 142 6.41 -7.25 0.80
C ASP A 142 5.53 -6.18 0.16
N GLY A 143 5.91 -4.92 0.26
CA GLY A 143 5.16 -3.80 -0.26
C GLY A 143 5.05 -3.76 -1.80
N GLY A 144 4.18 -2.95 -2.32
CA GLY A 144 3.98 -2.77 -3.77
C GLY A 144 2.95 -1.71 -4.10
N GLN A 145 2.84 -1.39 -5.37
CA GLN A 145 1.98 -0.35 -5.92
C GLN A 145 0.87 -0.96 -6.78
N TRP A 146 -0.17 -0.17 -7.11
CA TRP A 146 -1.26 -0.61 -7.98
C TRP A 146 -0.74 -1.18 -9.31
N THR A 147 0.11 -0.45 -10.03
CA THR A 147 0.68 -0.88 -11.31
C THR A 147 1.44 -2.20 -11.19
N MET A 148 2.15 -2.40 -10.07
CA MET A 148 2.86 -3.65 -9.81
C MET A 148 1.89 -4.84 -9.64
N ALA A 149 0.73 -4.63 -9.00
CA ALA A 149 -0.33 -5.64 -8.90
C ALA A 149 -0.90 -5.97 -10.28
N MET A 150 -1.23 -4.95 -11.07
CA MET A 150 -1.75 -5.14 -12.43
C MET A 150 -0.77 -5.87 -13.33
N ASN A 151 0.53 -5.60 -13.25
CA ASN A 151 1.57 -6.34 -13.96
C ASN A 151 1.54 -7.86 -13.66
N VAL A 152 1.31 -8.21 -12.39
CA VAL A 152 1.19 -9.63 -11.98
C VAL A 152 -0.09 -10.24 -12.56
N TYR A 153 -1.24 -9.59 -12.41
CA TYR A 153 -2.53 -10.13 -12.87
C TYR A 153 -2.61 -10.23 -14.40
N LYS A 154 -2.09 -9.24 -15.12
CA LYS A 154 -2.00 -9.23 -16.58
C LYS A 154 -1.20 -10.42 -17.11
N LYS A 155 -0.11 -10.78 -16.44
CA LYS A 155 0.79 -11.84 -16.87
C LYS A 155 0.35 -13.23 -16.39
N TYR A 156 -0.11 -13.34 -15.16
CA TYR A 156 -0.35 -14.63 -14.49
C TYR A 156 -1.82 -14.88 -14.13
N GLY A 157 -2.69 -13.87 -14.27
CA GLY A 157 -4.08 -13.96 -13.86
C GLY A 157 -4.23 -14.05 -12.34
N ALA A 158 -5.32 -14.66 -11.92
CA ALA A 158 -5.63 -14.92 -10.51
C ALA A 158 -6.42 -16.23 -10.37
N VAL A 159 -6.44 -16.79 -9.18
CA VAL A 159 -7.21 -17.99 -8.87
C VAL A 159 -8.08 -17.77 -7.62
N PRO A 160 -9.18 -18.51 -7.46
CA PRO A 160 -9.93 -18.57 -6.22
C PRO A 160 -9.05 -18.99 -5.04
N LYS A 161 -9.33 -18.48 -3.86
CA LYS A 161 -8.54 -18.71 -2.65
C LYS A 161 -8.37 -20.19 -2.30
N ASP A 162 -9.43 -20.97 -2.46
CA ASP A 162 -9.44 -22.39 -2.08
C ASP A 162 -8.52 -23.25 -2.97
N LEU A 163 -8.21 -22.79 -4.18
CA LEU A 163 -7.34 -23.50 -5.11
C LEU A 163 -5.84 -23.26 -4.87
N PHE A 164 -5.50 -22.18 -4.20
CA PHE A 164 -4.13 -21.92 -3.74
C PHE A 164 -4.18 -21.17 -2.40
N PRO A 165 -4.42 -21.90 -1.30
CA PRO A 165 -4.70 -21.30 0.01
C PRO A 165 -3.46 -20.71 0.65
N GLU A 166 -3.67 -19.96 1.74
CA GLU A 166 -2.59 -19.44 2.56
C GLU A 166 -1.81 -20.56 3.23
N THR A 167 -0.49 -20.42 3.27
CA THR A 167 0.45 -21.28 4.01
C THR A 167 0.94 -20.57 5.27
N GLU A 168 1.68 -21.26 6.15
CA GLU A 168 2.35 -20.60 7.28
C GLU A 168 3.30 -19.51 6.82
N SER A 169 4.07 -19.77 5.75
CA SER A 169 5.02 -18.81 5.18
C SER A 169 4.38 -17.66 4.39
N SER A 170 3.13 -17.77 3.97
CA SER A 170 2.40 -16.66 3.37
C SER A 170 1.77 -15.76 4.43
N LYS A 171 1.35 -16.32 5.56
CA LYS A 171 0.84 -15.58 6.71
C LYS A 171 1.93 -14.88 7.52
N ASN A 172 3.16 -15.42 7.50
CA ASN A 172 4.32 -14.87 8.20
C ASN A 172 5.53 -14.87 7.25
N THR A 173 5.69 -13.80 6.50
CA THR A 173 6.60 -13.70 5.35
C THR A 173 8.07 -13.51 5.71
N GLY A 174 8.37 -13.09 6.95
CA GLY A 174 9.70 -12.62 7.35
C GLY A 174 10.83 -13.63 7.09
N GLU A 175 10.67 -14.89 7.52
CA GLU A 175 11.73 -15.92 7.36
C GLU A 175 12.03 -16.24 5.90
N ARG A 176 10.99 -16.41 5.09
CA ARG A 176 11.14 -16.65 3.65
C ARG A 176 11.85 -15.48 2.97
N ASN A 177 11.45 -14.25 3.26
CA ASN A 177 12.04 -13.04 2.69
C ASN A 177 13.54 -12.93 3.06
N VAL A 178 13.93 -13.32 4.28
CA VAL A 178 15.35 -13.40 4.68
C VAL A 178 16.15 -14.37 3.80
N GLN A 179 15.59 -15.55 3.48
CA GLN A 179 16.30 -16.52 2.63
C GLN A 179 16.41 -16.05 1.19
N LEU A 180 15.36 -15.47 0.62
CA LEU A 180 15.40 -14.87 -0.71
C LEU A 180 16.41 -13.72 -0.77
N ARG A 181 16.43 -12.82 0.21
CA ARG A 181 17.41 -11.73 0.28
C ARG A 181 18.84 -12.25 0.35
N ARG A 182 19.12 -13.26 1.17
CA ARG A 182 20.46 -13.87 1.25
C ARG A 182 20.90 -14.45 -0.09
N MET A 183 20.01 -15.17 -0.78
CA MET A 183 20.28 -15.72 -2.11
C MET A 183 20.61 -14.60 -3.11
N LEU A 184 19.86 -13.50 -3.10
CA LEU A 184 20.08 -12.35 -4.00
C LEU A 184 21.39 -11.63 -3.68
N HIS A 185 21.70 -11.40 -2.40
CA HIS A 185 22.99 -10.81 -2.00
C HIS A 185 24.17 -11.69 -2.47
N THR A 186 24.05 -13.03 -2.36
CA THR A 186 25.05 -13.94 -2.86
C THR A 186 25.20 -13.83 -4.38
N ALA A 187 24.10 -13.79 -5.12
CA ALA A 187 24.12 -13.63 -6.57
C ALA A 187 24.81 -12.32 -7.00
N VAL A 188 24.47 -11.19 -6.33
CA VAL A 188 25.10 -9.89 -6.61
C VAL A 188 26.59 -9.91 -6.30
N ALA A 189 27.01 -10.50 -5.17
CA ALA A 189 28.43 -10.64 -4.84
C ALA A 189 29.19 -11.45 -5.92
N HIS A 190 28.59 -12.51 -6.46
CA HIS A 190 29.17 -13.27 -7.58
C HIS A 190 29.23 -12.45 -8.87
N MET A 191 28.22 -11.57 -9.17
CA MET A 191 28.27 -10.69 -10.33
C MET A 191 29.46 -9.72 -10.28
N TYR A 192 29.77 -9.18 -9.09
CA TYR A 192 30.95 -8.33 -8.91
C TYR A 192 32.27 -9.12 -9.00
N ALA A 193 32.31 -10.38 -8.55
CA ALA A 193 33.49 -11.22 -8.61
C ALA A 193 33.77 -11.70 -10.04
N ASP A 194 32.74 -12.02 -10.82
CA ASP A 194 32.86 -12.44 -12.22
C ASP A 194 31.77 -11.80 -13.09
N PRO A 195 32.00 -10.60 -13.60
CA PRO A 195 31.07 -9.94 -14.51
C PRO A 195 30.78 -10.67 -15.81
N SER A 196 31.66 -11.61 -16.23
CA SER A 196 31.45 -12.39 -17.44
C SER A 196 30.39 -13.49 -17.28
N ALA A 197 30.12 -13.92 -16.04
CA ALA A 197 29.16 -14.97 -15.71
C ALA A 197 27.75 -14.42 -15.34
N ILE A 198 27.51 -13.12 -15.43
CA ILE A 198 26.26 -12.47 -14.95
C ILE A 198 25.01 -13.19 -15.45
N ASP A 199 24.92 -13.55 -16.72
CA ASP A 199 23.69 -14.15 -17.28
C ASP A 199 23.43 -15.56 -16.71
N ALA A 200 24.51 -16.36 -16.47
CA ALA A 200 24.41 -17.64 -15.81
C ALA A 200 24.00 -17.49 -14.32
N ILE A 201 24.59 -16.52 -13.61
CA ILE A 201 24.26 -16.20 -12.21
C ILE A 201 22.78 -15.84 -12.09
N ILE A 202 22.23 -15.01 -13.00
CA ILE A 202 20.81 -14.67 -13.02
C ILE A 202 19.95 -15.92 -13.21
N ALA A 203 20.27 -16.76 -14.18
CA ALA A 203 19.50 -17.98 -14.46
C ALA A 203 19.46 -18.92 -13.25
N ASP A 204 20.60 -19.16 -12.62
CA ASP A 204 20.72 -20.00 -11.42
C ASP A 204 19.97 -19.41 -10.22
N ALA A 205 20.06 -18.10 -10.00
CA ALA A 205 19.39 -17.42 -8.91
C ALA A 205 17.85 -17.39 -9.09
N VAL A 206 17.36 -17.20 -10.33
CA VAL A 206 15.91 -17.29 -10.62
C VAL A 206 15.40 -18.72 -10.36
N ALA A 207 16.13 -19.75 -10.79
CA ALA A 207 15.78 -21.14 -10.51
C ALA A 207 15.80 -21.46 -9.00
N ALA A 208 16.76 -20.90 -8.26
CA ALA A 208 16.82 -21.02 -6.81
C ALA A 208 15.64 -20.28 -6.13
N GLY A 209 15.30 -19.08 -6.59
CA GLY A 209 14.15 -18.32 -6.13
C GLY A 209 12.83 -19.07 -6.32
N HIS A 210 12.60 -19.61 -7.51
CA HIS A 210 11.45 -20.47 -7.79
C HIS A 210 11.37 -21.65 -6.80
N ARG A 211 12.48 -22.37 -6.59
CA ARG A 211 12.54 -23.50 -5.67
C ARG A 211 12.22 -23.10 -4.22
N ILE A 212 12.78 -21.97 -3.74
CA ILE A 212 12.51 -21.46 -2.40
C ILE A 212 11.02 -21.11 -2.28
N LEU A 213 10.45 -20.38 -3.23
CA LEU A 213 9.05 -20.00 -3.23
C LEU A 213 8.12 -21.21 -3.22
N THR A 214 8.39 -22.22 -4.07
CA THR A 214 7.58 -23.44 -4.13
C THR A 214 7.62 -24.23 -2.83
N ILE A 215 8.80 -24.32 -2.18
CA ILE A 215 8.95 -25.01 -0.88
C ILE A 215 8.10 -24.30 0.20
N HIS A 216 8.01 -22.98 0.20
CA HIS A 216 7.30 -22.20 1.21
C HIS A 216 5.80 -22.03 0.93
N LEU A 217 5.41 -21.92 -0.33
CA LEU A 217 4.07 -21.46 -0.73
C LEU A 217 3.24 -22.53 -1.45
N GLY A 218 3.87 -23.61 -1.89
CA GLY A 218 3.28 -24.61 -2.76
C GLY A 218 3.49 -24.32 -4.25
N GLU A 219 3.12 -25.27 -5.10
CA GLU A 219 3.20 -25.13 -6.56
C GLU A 219 1.91 -24.50 -7.10
N PRO A 220 1.96 -23.32 -7.75
CA PRO A 220 0.78 -22.68 -8.28
C PRO A 220 0.12 -23.51 -9.39
N PRO A 221 -1.22 -23.60 -9.46
CA PRO A 221 -1.91 -24.34 -10.52
C PRO A 221 -1.73 -23.66 -11.87
N LYS A 222 -1.53 -24.45 -12.91
CA LYS A 222 -1.47 -23.99 -14.31
C LYS A 222 -2.86 -23.85 -14.93
N SER A 223 -3.78 -24.71 -14.54
CA SER A 223 -5.20 -24.71 -14.85
C SER A 223 -5.97 -25.33 -13.70
N PHE A 224 -7.28 -25.14 -13.67
CA PHE A 224 -8.17 -25.72 -12.66
C PHE A 224 -9.58 -25.86 -13.21
N ASP A 225 -10.35 -26.83 -12.71
CA ASP A 225 -11.77 -26.93 -12.96
C ASP A 225 -12.50 -25.89 -12.12
N TRP A 226 -13.29 -25.03 -12.77
CA TRP A 226 -14.05 -24.00 -12.09
C TRP A 226 -15.55 -24.31 -12.09
N GLU A 227 -16.07 -24.46 -10.88
CA GLU A 227 -17.49 -24.71 -10.60
C GLU A 227 -17.92 -23.86 -9.41
N TRP A 228 -19.14 -23.33 -9.44
CA TRP A 228 -19.67 -22.55 -8.33
C TRP A 228 -21.19 -22.63 -8.25
N THR A 229 -21.74 -22.32 -7.09
CA THR A 229 -23.16 -22.08 -6.89
C THR A 229 -23.36 -20.60 -6.61
N ASP A 230 -24.25 -19.96 -7.37
CA ASP A 230 -24.51 -18.53 -7.22
C ASP A 230 -25.41 -18.23 -5.99
N LYS A 231 -25.69 -16.93 -5.75
CA LYS A 231 -26.53 -16.47 -4.63
C LYS A 231 -27.96 -16.98 -4.67
N ASP A 232 -28.45 -17.39 -5.84
CA ASP A 232 -29.80 -17.86 -6.08
C ASP A 232 -29.88 -19.40 -5.99
N GLY A 233 -28.76 -20.08 -5.78
CA GLY A 233 -28.63 -21.53 -5.63
C GLY A 233 -28.43 -22.28 -6.95
N GLU A 234 -28.24 -21.59 -8.07
CA GLU A 234 -27.97 -22.18 -9.36
C GLU A 234 -26.51 -22.63 -9.49
N PHE A 235 -26.30 -23.85 -9.97
CA PHE A 235 -24.99 -24.43 -10.22
C PHE A 235 -24.46 -24.04 -11.58
N HIS A 236 -23.20 -23.60 -11.61
CA HIS A 236 -22.46 -23.18 -12.80
C HIS A 236 -21.16 -23.96 -12.94
N ARG A 237 -20.73 -24.18 -14.18
CA ARG A 237 -19.49 -24.87 -14.50
C ARG A 237 -18.83 -24.26 -15.74
N ASP A 238 -17.57 -23.88 -15.63
CA ASP A 238 -16.74 -23.51 -16.77
C ASP A 238 -15.91 -24.70 -17.28
N GLY A 239 -15.65 -25.69 -16.42
CA GLY A 239 -14.68 -26.74 -16.65
C GLY A 239 -13.25 -26.24 -16.47
N GLU A 240 -12.31 -26.85 -17.18
CA GLU A 240 -10.91 -26.49 -17.09
C GLU A 240 -10.64 -25.09 -17.66
N ILE A 241 -10.04 -24.23 -16.84
CA ILE A 241 -9.71 -22.82 -17.17
C ILE A 241 -8.33 -22.48 -16.62
N THR A 242 -7.59 -21.64 -17.34
CA THR A 242 -6.31 -21.11 -16.85
C THR A 242 -6.55 -19.87 -15.96
N PRO A 243 -5.62 -19.53 -15.05
CA PRO A 243 -5.73 -18.34 -14.20
C PRO A 243 -5.88 -17.03 -15.00
N VAL A 244 -5.25 -16.92 -16.16
CA VAL A 244 -5.35 -15.73 -17.04
C VAL A 244 -6.74 -15.67 -17.69
N GLU A 245 -7.30 -16.78 -18.15
CA GLU A 245 -8.66 -16.83 -18.70
C GLU A 245 -9.69 -16.53 -17.62
N PHE A 246 -9.51 -17.06 -16.41
CA PHE A 246 -10.36 -16.76 -15.26
C PHE A 246 -10.38 -15.26 -14.93
N TRP A 247 -9.21 -14.63 -14.84
CA TRP A 247 -9.10 -13.18 -14.63
C TRP A 247 -9.82 -12.39 -15.74
N LYS A 248 -9.52 -12.69 -17.01
CA LYS A 248 -10.15 -12.00 -18.15
C LYS A 248 -11.67 -12.18 -18.17
N LYS A 249 -12.16 -13.37 -17.85
CA LYS A 249 -13.60 -13.67 -17.87
C LYS A 249 -14.35 -12.94 -16.78
N TYR A 250 -13.82 -12.93 -15.56
CA TYR A 250 -14.56 -12.46 -14.39
C TYR A 250 -14.18 -11.06 -13.90
N VAL A 251 -13.03 -10.52 -14.32
CA VAL A 251 -12.55 -9.18 -13.92
C VAL A 251 -12.35 -8.26 -15.12
N GLY A 252 -12.07 -8.80 -16.30
CA GLY A 252 -11.67 -8.03 -17.49
C GLY A 252 -12.66 -6.94 -17.90
N SER A 253 -13.95 -7.06 -17.59
CA SER A 253 -14.97 -6.04 -17.89
C SER A 253 -14.75 -4.70 -17.16
N ALA A 254 -14.02 -4.70 -16.05
CA ALA A 254 -13.73 -3.49 -15.29
C ALA A 254 -12.48 -2.74 -15.78
N ASP A 255 -11.72 -3.36 -16.69
CA ASP A 255 -10.49 -2.77 -17.28
C ASP A 255 -9.52 -2.18 -16.24
N LEU A 256 -9.36 -2.86 -15.11
CA LEU A 256 -8.53 -2.41 -13.98
C LEU A 256 -7.07 -2.17 -14.40
N GLU A 257 -6.63 -2.85 -15.45
CA GLU A 257 -5.27 -2.73 -16.01
C GLU A 257 -5.02 -1.36 -16.67
N SER A 258 -6.08 -0.64 -17.07
CA SER A 258 -6.01 0.70 -17.67
C SER A 258 -6.09 1.84 -16.63
N TYR A 259 -6.24 1.51 -15.34
CA TYR A 259 -6.34 2.52 -14.29
C TYR A 259 -5.02 3.29 -14.15
N VAL A 260 -5.15 4.57 -13.82
CA VAL A 260 -4.04 5.50 -13.61
C VAL A 260 -3.87 5.77 -12.13
N CYS A 261 -2.64 5.73 -11.66
CA CYS A 261 -2.28 6.14 -10.31
C CYS A 261 -2.19 7.67 -10.25
N LEU A 262 -3.11 8.29 -9.51
CA LEU A 262 -3.06 9.70 -9.16
C LEU A 262 -2.38 9.85 -7.82
N VAL A 263 -1.45 10.81 -7.70
CA VAL A 263 -0.80 11.12 -6.42
C VAL A 263 -0.94 12.60 -6.07
N ASP A 264 -0.97 12.87 -4.78
CA ASP A 264 -0.83 14.21 -4.24
C ASP A 264 0.54 14.34 -3.55
N ASP A 265 1.58 14.59 -4.35
CA ASP A 265 2.89 14.96 -3.82
C ASP A 265 2.86 16.44 -3.44
N PRO A 266 2.98 16.79 -2.14
CA PRO A 266 2.79 18.15 -1.68
C PRO A 266 3.99 19.07 -1.95
N ARG A 267 5.14 18.52 -2.36
CA ARG A 267 6.38 19.27 -2.57
C ARG A 267 6.26 20.23 -3.76
N GLN A 268 6.59 21.49 -3.57
CA GLN A 268 6.35 22.57 -4.53
C GLN A 268 7.12 22.39 -5.86
N GLU A 269 8.29 21.75 -5.83
CA GLU A 269 9.07 21.43 -7.03
C GLU A 269 8.43 20.35 -7.90
N HIS A 270 7.48 19.58 -7.37
CA HIS A 270 6.76 18.55 -8.11
C HIS A 270 5.43 19.10 -8.62
N VAL A 271 5.46 19.63 -9.83
CA VAL A 271 4.35 20.38 -10.43
C VAL A 271 3.12 19.49 -10.63
N LYS A 272 1.94 19.98 -10.21
CA LYS A 272 0.66 19.32 -10.49
C LYS A 272 0.37 19.25 -11.99
N GLY A 273 -0.26 18.18 -12.45
CA GLY A 273 -0.51 17.91 -13.86
C GLY A 273 0.69 17.33 -14.62
N LYS A 274 1.73 16.87 -13.92
CA LYS A 274 2.89 16.20 -14.52
C LYS A 274 3.05 14.78 -13.97
N LYS A 275 3.62 13.90 -14.80
CA LYS A 275 4.00 12.55 -14.35
C LYS A 275 5.29 12.58 -13.57
N ILE A 276 5.32 11.78 -12.51
CA ILE A 276 6.51 11.41 -11.74
C ILE A 276 6.64 9.90 -11.73
N GLY A 277 7.88 9.41 -11.69
CA GLY A 277 8.21 7.99 -11.53
C GLY A 277 9.33 7.85 -10.51
N ILE A 278 9.55 6.66 -10.02
CA ILE A 278 10.61 6.36 -9.07
C ILE A 278 11.63 5.45 -9.76
N GLU A 279 12.91 5.86 -9.76
CA GLU A 279 13.98 5.06 -10.33
C GLU A 279 14.05 3.69 -9.64
N HIS A 280 14.29 2.64 -10.42
CA HIS A 280 14.44 1.25 -9.95
C HIS A 280 13.19 0.66 -9.26
N LEU A 281 12.03 1.32 -9.33
CA LEU A 281 10.79 0.82 -8.74
C LEU A 281 9.98 0.01 -9.75
N GLY A 282 9.88 -1.29 -9.50
CA GLY A 282 9.13 -2.23 -10.33
C GLY A 282 9.22 -3.65 -9.81
N ASN A 283 8.43 -4.54 -10.42
CA ASN A 283 8.43 -5.96 -10.06
C ASN A 283 8.54 -6.90 -11.25
N VAL A 284 7.98 -6.56 -12.42
CA VAL A 284 7.97 -7.40 -13.61
C VAL A 284 8.86 -6.80 -14.69
N ALA A 285 9.88 -7.53 -15.13
CA ALA A 285 10.74 -7.07 -16.21
C ALA A 285 9.97 -6.98 -17.54
N GLY A 286 9.91 -5.76 -18.12
CA GLY A 286 9.11 -5.47 -19.30
C GLY A 286 7.62 -5.24 -19.02
N GLY A 287 7.21 -5.18 -17.77
CA GLY A 287 5.87 -4.71 -17.36
C GLY A 287 5.73 -3.20 -17.46
N ASP A 288 4.53 -2.70 -17.18
CA ASP A 288 4.24 -1.28 -17.16
C ASP A 288 5.03 -0.61 -16.02
N PRO A 289 5.64 0.57 -16.27
CA PRO A 289 6.40 1.28 -15.24
C PRO A 289 5.50 1.81 -14.14
N THR A 290 6.03 1.89 -12.92
CA THR A 290 5.33 2.55 -11.80
C THR A 290 5.50 4.06 -11.94
N GLU A 291 4.51 4.68 -12.55
CA GLU A 291 4.42 6.12 -12.76
C GLU A 291 3.11 6.65 -12.17
N TYR A 292 3.15 7.90 -11.74
CA TYR A 292 2.03 8.58 -11.12
C TYR A 292 1.74 9.89 -11.83
N LEU A 293 0.48 10.28 -11.93
CA LEU A 293 0.09 11.63 -12.32
C LEU A 293 -0.08 12.47 -11.04
N ASN A 294 0.75 13.49 -10.85
CA ASN A 294 0.66 14.37 -9.69
C ASN A 294 -0.50 15.36 -9.87
N VAL A 295 -1.49 15.33 -9.00
CA VAL A 295 -2.73 16.11 -9.08
C VAL A 295 -3.06 16.78 -7.75
N PRO A 296 -3.92 17.82 -7.72
CA PRO A 296 -4.46 18.35 -6.48
C PRO A 296 -5.26 17.29 -5.71
N ASN A 297 -5.15 17.29 -4.38
CA ASN A 297 -5.87 16.37 -3.50
C ASN A 297 -7.38 16.36 -3.76
N GLN A 298 -7.98 17.54 -3.96
CA GLN A 298 -9.42 17.65 -4.25
C GLN A 298 -9.83 16.86 -5.49
N PHE A 299 -9.01 16.85 -6.54
CA PHE A 299 -9.29 16.07 -7.74
C PHE A 299 -9.30 14.56 -7.47
N MET A 300 -8.40 14.08 -6.59
CA MET A 300 -8.42 12.69 -6.14
C MET A 300 -9.73 12.35 -5.41
N LYS A 301 -10.16 13.21 -4.48
CA LYS A 301 -11.45 13.06 -3.75
C LYS A 301 -12.63 13.01 -4.71
N ASP A 302 -12.67 13.91 -5.68
CA ASP A 302 -13.75 13.97 -6.68
C ASP A 302 -13.83 12.70 -7.50
N CYS A 303 -12.69 12.16 -7.97
CA CYS A 303 -12.63 10.90 -8.68
C CYS A 303 -13.13 9.73 -7.82
N VAL A 304 -12.65 9.60 -6.58
CA VAL A 304 -13.07 8.53 -5.66
C VAL A 304 -14.56 8.61 -5.37
N ARG A 305 -15.07 9.82 -5.06
CA ARG A 305 -16.50 10.04 -4.83
C ARG A 305 -17.34 9.64 -6.04
N GLN A 306 -16.93 10.08 -7.23
CA GLN A 306 -17.65 9.78 -8.48
C GLN A 306 -17.69 8.26 -8.75
N ILE A 307 -16.58 7.54 -8.60
CA ILE A 307 -16.54 6.08 -8.78
C ILE A 307 -17.51 5.39 -7.80
N LEU A 308 -17.46 5.77 -6.54
CA LEU A 308 -18.32 5.17 -5.52
C LEU A 308 -19.81 5.45 -5.75
N GLN A 309 -20.18 6.68 -6.13
CA GLN A 309 -21.58 7.08 -6.31
C GLN A 309 -22.17 6.62 -7.64
N GLU A 310 -21.42 6.69 -8.75
CA GLU A 310 -21.94 6.48 -10.09
C GLU A 310 -21.66 5.07 -10.62
N GLN A 311 -20.49 4.48 -10.29
CA GLN A 311 -20.10 3.16 -10.76
C GLN A 311 -20.31 2.08 -9.70
N GLY A 312 -20.36 2.45 -8.42
CA GLY A 312 -20.54 1.51 -7.32
C GLY A 312 -19.38 0.51 -7.18
N ILE A 313 -18.15 0.91 -7.54
CA ILE A 313 -16.95 0.06 -7.50
C ILE A 313 -16.03 0.54 -6.38
N PRO A 314 -15.39 -0.35 -5.60
CA PRO A 314 -14.36 0.02 -4.63
C PRO A 314 -13.16 0.70 -5.30
N VAL A 315 -12.46 1.59 -4.58
CA VAL A 315 -11.30 2.32 -5.12
C VAL A 315 -10.08 2.05 -4.27
N TRP A 316 -9.03 1.50 -4.88
CA TRP A 316 -7.74 1.28 -4.24
C TRP A 316 -7.04 2.60 -3.94
N PHE A 317 -6.37 2.68 -2.77
CA PHE A 317 -5.58 3.85 -2.40
C PHE A 317 -4.41 3.49 -1.50
N GLY A 318 -3.38 4.36 -1.51
CA GLY A 318 -2.22 4.33 -0.64
C GLY A 318 -2.20 5.52 0.33
N ALA A 319 -1.89 5.27 1.59
CA ALA A 319 -1.86 6.27 2.64
C ALA A 319 -0.74 6.02 3.66
N ASP A 320 -0.43 7.04 4.46
CA ASP A 320 0.20 6.84 5.76
C ASP A 320 -0.88 6.55 6.79
N CYS A 321 -1.08 5.28 7.13
CA CYS A 321 -2.23 4.87 7.94
C CYS A 321 -2.02 4.98 9.46
N HIS A 322 -0.80 5.28 9.93
CA HIS A 322 -0.50 5.30 11.37
C HIS A 322 -0.93 6.58 12.10
N PRO A 323 -0.78 7.79 11.53
CA PRO A 323 -1.12 9.00 12.26
C PRO A 323 -2.60 9.10 12.59
N MET A 324 -2.89 9.53 13.82
CA MET A 324 -4.25 9.83 14.27
C MET A 324 -5.27 8.69 14.03
N MET A 325 -4.84 7.45 14.29
CA MET A 325 -5.65 6.24 14.10
C MET A 325 -6.14 5.69 15.43
N ASP A 326 -7.45 5.65 15.63
CA ASP A 326 -8.09 4.81 16.66
C ASP A 326 -8.35 3.42 16.09
N ARG A 327 -7.39 2.52 16.24
CA ARG A 327 -7.43 1.18 15.66
C ARG A 327 -8.56 0.33 16.22
N GLU A 328 -8.86 0.47 17.49
CA GLU A 328 -9.89 -0.33 18.18
C GLU A 328 -11.29 0.04 17.66
N ASN A 329 -11.56 1.32 17.54
CA ASN A 329 -12.86 1.82 17.08
C ASN A 329 -12.94 1.99 15.55
N GLY A 330 -11.85 1.87 14.85
CA GLY A 330 -11.79 1.98 13.39
C GLY A 330 -12.05 3.39 12.90
N ALA A 331 -11.28 4.37 13.39
CA ALA A 331 -11.44 5.76 13.00
C ALA A 331 -10.11 6.43 12.69
N TRP A 332 -10.12 7.30 11.67
CA TRP A 332 -9.07 8.26 11.35
C TRP A 332 -9.64 9.68 11.27
N ALA A 333 -9.07 10.60 12.04
CA ALA A 333 -9.35 12.04 11.94
C ALA A 333 -8.13 12.83 12.41
N THR A 334 -7.86 13.98 11.79
CA THR A 334 -6.63 14.76 12.03
C THR A 334 -6.45 15.24 13.47
N ASP A 335 -7.52 15.39 14.21
CA ASP A 335 -7.58 15.84 15.59
C ASP A 335 -8.12 14.78 16.57
N LEU A 336 -7.97 13.49 16.22
CA LEU A 336 -8.48 12.38 17.02
C LEU A 336 -7.74 12.22 18.35
N PHE A 337 -6.48 12.66 18.39
CA PHE A 337 -5.63 12.68 19.58
C PHE A 337 -4.96 14.04 19.74
N GLU A 338 -5.04 14.60 20.94
CA GLU A 338 -4.49 15.92 21.30
C GLU A 338 -3.14 15.79 22.00
N TYR A 339 -2.18 15.09 21.36
CA TYR A 339 -0.83 14.86 21.93
C TYR A 339 -0.12 16.14 22.32
N GLY A 340 -0.22 17.18 21.48
CA GLY A 340 0.38 18.49 21.75
C GLY A 340 -0.12 19.11 23.06
N ARG A 341 -1.42 18.95 23.36
CA ARG A 341 -2.00 19.43 24.63
C ARG A 341 -1.49 18.64 25.84
N VAL A 342 -1.32 17.33 25.70
CA VAL A 342 -0.83 16.49 26.79
C VAL A 342 0.62 16.80 27.12
N TYR A 343 1.45 17.01 26.08
CA TYR A 343 2.89 17.25 26.27
C TYR A 343 3.26 18.74 26.41
N GLY A 344 2.37 19.65 26.07
CA GLY A 344 2.69 21.08 25.99
C GLY A 344 3.69 21.39 24.86
N VAL A 345 3.63 20.63 23.76
CA VAL A 345 4.56 20.72 22.62
C VAL A 345 3.76 20.93 21.35
N ASP A 346 4.28 21.79 20.47
CA ASP A 346 3.75 21.96 19.13
C ASP A 346 4.35 20.90 18.20
N PHE A 347 3.45 20.16 17.51
CA PHE A 347 3.80 19.13 16.52
C PHE A 347 3.34 19.51 15.11
N ASP A 348 3.02 20.77 14.86
CA ASP A 348 2.41 21.25 13.64
C ASP A 348 3.42 21.25 12.47
N LEU A 349 3.44 20.14 11.73
CA LEU A 349 4.04 20.04 10.41
C LEU A 349 2.93 19.97 9.37
N ASP A 350 3.00 20.79 8.32
CA ASP A 350 2.14 20.63 7.15
C ASP A 350 2.50 19.36 6.35
N LYS A 351 1.64 18.97 5.40
CA LYS A 351 1.84 17.74 4.60
C LYS A 351 3.18 17.73 3.86
N GLU A 352 3.61 18.88 3.30
CA GLU A 352 4.91 19.00 2.61
C GLU A 352 6.08 18.79 3.58
N GLN A 353 6.03 19.43 4.74
CA GLN A 353 7.06 19.31 5.77
C GLN A 353 7.16 17.87 6.28
N ARG A 354 6.04 17.20 6.54
CA ARG A 354 6.05 15.78 6.96
C ARG A 354 6.76 14.88 5.94
N VAL A 355 6.48 15.05 4.66
CA VAL A 355 7.16 14.28 3.60
C VAL A 355 8.64 14.63 3.52
N ARG A 356 9.01 15.92 3.58
CA ARG A 356 10.41 16.38 3.48
C ARG A 356 11.29 15.93 4.63
N PHE A 357 10.75 15.93 5.83
CA PHE A 357 11.49 15.59 7.04
C PHE A 357 11.37 14.11 7.45
N GLY A 358 10.65 13.30 6.65
CA GLY A 358 10.53 11.86 6.87
C GLY A 358 9.57 11.47 7.99
N ASP A 359 8.66 12.37 8.37
CA ASP A 359 7.61 12.14 9.36
C ASP A 359 6.42 11.37 8.78
N SER A 360 6.22 11.44 7.46
CA SER A 360 5.13 10.73 6.75
C SER A 360 5.58 10.19 5.41
N ALA A 361 5.17 8.96 5.11
CA ALA A 361 5.27 8.34 3.81
C ALA A 361 4.17 7.29 3.64
N MET A 362 3.80 6.94 2.40
CA MET A 362 2.87 5.84 2.15
C MET A 362 3.41 4.54 2.75
N ASN A 363 2.63 3.90 3.60
CA ASN A 363 3.02 2.66 4.27
C ASN A 363 1.94 1.57 4.23
N HIS A 364 0.73 1.90 3.74
CA HIS A 364 -0.38 0.96 3.71
C HIS A 364 -1.34 1.23 2.56
N ALA A 365 -1.82 0.17 1.94
CA ALA A 365 -2.84 0.23 0.89
C ALA A 365 -4.16 -0.38 1.36
N MET A 366 -5.26 0.25 0.99
CA MET A 366 -6.63 -0.11 1.38
C MET A 366 -7.59 0.16 0.22
N ALA A 367 -8.90 -0.06 0.44
CA ALA A 367 -9.92 0.28 -0.55
C ALA A 367 -11.02 1.17 0.05
N PHE A 368 -11.37 2.25 -0.64
CA PHE A 368 -12.60 2.99 -0.36
C PHE A 368 -13.81 2.18 -0.81
N VAL A 369 -14.79 2.02 0.07
CA VAL A 369 -16.04 1.28 -0.17
C VAL A 369 -17.28 2.07 0.22
N GLY A 370 -17.14 3.36 0.46
CA GLY A 370 -18.27 4.25 0.72
C GLY A 370 -17.84 5.67 1.00
N VAL A 371 -18.78 6.57 0.83
CA VAL A 371 -18.61 8.00 1.06
C VAL A 371 -19.87 8.58 1.69
N ASP A 372 -19.70 9.54 2.59
CA ASP A 372 -20.76 10.40 3.09
C ASP A 372 -20.55 11.80 2.53
N VAL A 373 -21.57 12.34 1.88
CA VAL A 373 -21.56 13.69 1.30
C VAL A 373 -22.66 14.56 1.91
N ASP A 374 -22.49 15.87 1.82
CA ASP A 374 -23.51 16.82 2.22
C ASP A 374 -24.72 16.82 1.28
N GLU A 375 -25.72 17.64 1.58
CA GLU A 375 -26.98 17.75 0.82
C GLU A 375 -26.75 18.20 -0.63
N ASP A 376 -25.61 18.83 -0.94
CA ASP A 376 -25.21 19.19 -2.31
C ASP A 376 -24.80 17.97 -3.18
N GLY A 377 -24.62 16.80 -2.55
CA GLY A 377 -24.19 15.56 -3.21
C GLY A 377 -22.71 15.53 -3.61
N HIS A 378 -21.94 16.56 -3.31
CA HIS A 378 -20.55 16.74 -3.76
C HIS A 378 -19.54 16.95 -2.64
N THR A 379 -19.86 17.73 -1.63
CA THR A 379 -18.99 18.02 -0.50
C THR A 379 -18.83 16.78 0.37
N THR A 380 -17.64 16.23 0.41
CA THR A 380 -17.32 15.00 1.15
C THR A 380 -17.10 15.29 2.63
N ARG A 381 -17.60 14.42 3.49
CA ARG A 381 -17.51 14.53 4.96
C ARG A 381 -16.65 13.43 5.57
N ARG A 382 -16.82 12.21 5.08
CA ARG A 382 -16.10 11.01 5.54
C ARG A 382 -16.20 9.88 4.55
N TRP A 383 -15.29 8.94 4.70
CA TRP A 383 -15.08 7.81 3.82
C TRP A 383 -15.16 6.50 4.58
N ARG A 384 -15.79 5.50 3.97
CA ARG A 384 -15.76 4.13 4.48
C ARG A 384 -14.62 3.38 3.81
N VAL A 385 -13.76 2.78 4.63
CA VAL A 385 -12.56 2.08 4.17
C VAL A 385 -12.64 0.62 4.52
N GLU A 386 -12.40 -0.25 3.54
CA GLU A 386 -12.10 -1.66 3.75
C GLU A 386 -10.60 -1.83 3.97
N ASN A 387 -10.24 -2.33 5.16
CA ASN A 387 -8.86 -2.66 5.49
C ASN A 387 -8.60 -4.16 5.24
N SER A 388 -7.37 -4.63 5.47
CA SER A 388 -6.95 -6.03 5.34
C SER A 388 -6.46 -6.62 6.66
N TRP A 389 -7.07 -6.23 7.78
CA TRP A 389 -6.69 -6.70 9.14
C TRP A 389 -7.73 -7.63 9.78
N GLY A 390 -8.61 -8.20 8.94
CA GLY A 390 -9.67 -9.10 9.38
C GLY A 390 -10.87 -8.40 10.02
N ASP A 391 -11.87 -9.18 10.38
CA ASP A 391 -13.19 -8.71 10.81
C ASP A 391 -13.34 -8.51 12.33
N LYS A 392 -12.27 -8.78 13.11
CA LYS A 392 -12.31 -8.74 14.59
C LYS A 392 -12.05 -7.37 15.20
N ILE A 393 -11.70 -6.39 14.39
CA ILE A 393 -11.40 -5.01 14.80
C ILE A 393 -12.36 -4.01 14.14
N ALA A 394 -12.44 -2.82 14.69
CA ALA A 394 -13.26 -1.74 14.13
C ALA A 394 -14.73 -2.15 13.90
N ASP A 395 -15.33 -1.79 12.78
CA ASP A 395 -16.67 -2.24 12.36
C ASP A 395 -16.54 -3.45 11.42
N LYS A 396 -16.24 -4.63 11.97
CA LYS A 396 -15.99 -5.85 11.20
C LYS A 396 -14.90 -5.64 10.13
N GLY A 397 -13.81 -4.94 10.50
CA GLY A 397 -12.68 -4.64 9.62
C GLY A 397 -12.85 -3.40 8.75
N TYR A 398 -14.03 -2.75 8.77
CA TYR A 398 -14.26 -1.48 8.10
C TYR A 398 -13.96 -0.31 9.02
N PHE A 399 -13.37 0.73 8.46
CA PHE A 399 -12.97 1.95 9.16
C PHE A 399 -13.72 3.17 8.62
N THR A 400 -13.82 4.20 9.46
CA THR A 400 -14.32 5.53 9.09
C THR A 400 -13.15 6.50 9.03
N MET A 401 -12.98 7.16 7.91
CA MET A 401 -11.96 8.19 7.69
C MET A 401 -12.66 9.53 7.52
N SER A 402 -12.22 10.57 8.24
CA SER A 402 -12.71 11.93 8.01
C SER A 402 -12.12 12.53 6.73
N ASP A 403 -12.78 13.52 6.16
CA ASP A 403 -12.35 14.13 4.90
C ASP A 403 -11.06 14.95 5.04
N ASP A 404 -10.85 15.58 6.19
CA ASP A 404 -9.61 16.27 6.55
C ASP A 404 -8.43 15.30 6.65
N TRP A 405 -8.64 14.09 7.20
CA TRP A 405 -7.60 13.08 7.25
C TRP A 405 -7.23 12.56 5.84
N PHE A 406 -8.21 12.43 4.94
CA PHE A 406 -7.90 12.10 3.54
C PHE A 406 -6.94 13.13 2.95
N THR A 407 -7.20 14.43 3.16
CA THR A 407 -6.35 15.52 2.67
C THR A 407 -4.91 15.35 3.13
N GLU A 408 -4.71 15.03 4.41
CA GLU A 408 -3.39 15.04 5.04
C GLU A 408 -2.57 13.77 4.80
N TYR A 409 -3.23 12.60 4.69
CA TYR A 409 -2.51 11.31 4.76
C TYR A 409 -2.78 10.35 3.60
N VAL A 410 -3.75 10.63 2.74
CA VAL A 410 -3.89 9.88 1.47
C VAL A 410 -2.97 10.51 0.43
N TYR A 411 -2.13 9.67 -0.16
CA TYR A 411 -1.15 10.10 -1.16
C TYR A 411 -1.45 9.58 -2.55
N GLU A 412 -2.09 8.42 -2.70
CA GLU A 412 -2.31 7.77 -3.98
C GLU A 412 -3.72 7.18 -4.08
N VAL A 413 -4.34 7.28 -5.27
CA VAL A 413 -5.56 6.55 -5.64
C VAL A 413 -5.44 5.99 -7.05
N ALA A 414 -5.99 4.80 -7.31
CA ALA A 414 -6.08 4.22 -8.64
C ALA A 414 -7.46 4.47 -9.23
N VAL A 415 -7.52 5.13 -10.39
CA VAL A 415 -8.79 5.55 -11.02
C VAL A 415 -8.84 5.19 -12.50
N PRO A 416 -10.04 4.92 -13.07
CA PRO A 416 -10.20 4.73 -14.50
C PRO A 416 -9.68 5.94 -15.31
N LYS A 417 -8.89 5.68 -16.34
CA LYS A 417 -8.39 6.71 -17.26
C LYS A 417 -9.52 7.59 -17.85
N ALA A 418 -10.71 7.03 -18.00
CA ALA A 418 -11.88 7.71 -18.53
C ALA A 418 -12.38 8.90 -17.68
N LEU A 419 -12.00 8.99 -16.40
CA LEU A 419 -12.35 10.11 -15.52
C LEU A 419 -11.42 11.32 -15.69
N LEU A 420 -10.31 11.18 -16.42
CA LEU A 420 -9.32 12.25 -16.54
C LEU A 420 -9.76 13.28 -17.59
N PRO A 421 -9.67 14.58 -17.27
CA PRO A 421 -9.87 15.64 -18.26
C PRO A 421 -8.77 15.62 -19.34
N ALA A 422 -9.03 16.23 -20.48
CA ALA A 422 -8.15 16.19 -21.64
C ALA A 422 -6.71 16.65 -21.37
N GLU A 423 -6.53 17.61 -20.45
CA GLU A 423 -5.21 18.08 -20.02
C GLU A 423 -4.38 17.00 -19.32
N TYR A 424 -5.02 16.19 -18.44
CA TYR A 424 -4.36 15.10 -17.75
C TYR A 424 -4.13 13.90 -18.67
N LEU A 425 -5.05 13.62 -19.61
CA LEU A 425 -4.83 12.60 -20.63
C LEU A 425 -3.60 12.93 -21.47
N LYS A 426 -3.42 14.20 -21.86
CA LYS A 426 -2.23 14.65 -22.57
C LYS A 426 -0.97 14.52 -21.71
N ALA A 427 -1.03 14.84 -20.42
CA ALA A 427 0.10 14.71 -19.52
C ALA A 427 0.57 13.25 -19.35
N LEU A 428 -0.32 12.27 -19.51
CA LEU A 428 0.05 10.85 -19.49
C LEU A 428 0.93 10.45 -20.68
N GLU A 429 0.90 11.17 -21.79
CA GLU A 429 1.73 10.91 -22.97
C GLU A 429 3.14 11.52 -22.85
N GLU A 430 3.33 12.45 -21.90
CA GLU A 430 4.64 13.05 -21.64
C GLU A 430 5.53 12.10 -20.81
N PRO A 431 6.87 12.17 -20.95
CA PRO A 431 7.78 11.39 -20.11
C PRO A 431 7.65 11.79 -18.62
N ALA A 432 7.78 10.81 -17.74
CA ALA A 432 7.78 11.07 -16.30
C ALA A 432 9.08 11.74 -15.84
N THR A 433 8.98 12.64 -14.86
CA THR A 433 10.15 13.09 -14.09
C THR A 433 10.54 11.98 -13.13
N MET A 434 11.73 11.41 -13.31
CA MET A 434 12.21 10.33 -12.46
C MET A 434 12.79 10.87 -11.15
N LEU A 435 12.25 10.40 -10.04
CA LEU A 435 12.71 10.69 -8.69
C LEU A 435 13.67 9.59 -8.22
N PRO A 436 14.61 9.90 -7.31
CA PRO A 436 15.57 8.91 -6.84
C PRO A 436 14.90 7.66 -6.22
N ALA A 437 15.56 6.52 -6.29
CA ALA A 437 15.05 5.24 -5.76
C ALA A 437 14.63 5.28 -4.27
N TRP A 438 15.16 6.21 -3.50
CA TRP A 438 14.82 6.43 -2.08
C TRP A 438 13.76 7.50 -1.85
N ASP A 439 13.11 8.01 -2.89
CA ASP A 439 12.07 9.02 -2.74
C ASP A 439 10.88 8.47 -1.93
N PRO A 440 10.32 9.27 -0.98
CA PRO A 440 9.21 8.83 -0.14
C PRO A 440 7.93 8.46 -0.91
N MET A 441 7.74 8.97 -2.15
CA MET A 441 6.60 8.57 -2.98
C MET A 441 6.66 7.11 -3.45
N GLY A 442 7.83 6.45 -3.35
CA GLY A 442 7.99 5.01 -3.60
C GLY A 442 7.90 4.13 -2.36
N ALA A 443 7.65 4.68 -1.17
CA ALA A 443 7.80 3.97 0.10
C ALA A 443 6.84 2.78 0.29
N LEU A 444 5.63 2.82 -0.30
CA LEU A 444 4.65 1.73 -0.19
C LEU A 444 5.17 0.40 -0.80
N ALA A 445 6.14 0.45 -1.69
CA ALA A 445 6.69 -0.73 -2.36
C ALA A 445 7.87 -1.40 -1.61
N LYS A 446 8.17 -0.94 -0.40
CA LYS A 446 9.25 -1.47 0.46
C LYS A 446 8.78 -2.56 1.41
#